data_e4e791a395e81d00e8452c1586bf8967
#
_entry.id   e4e791a395e81d00e8452c1586bf8967
#
_cell.length_a   1.000
_cell.length_b   1.000
_cell.length_c   1.000
_cell.angle_alpha   90.00
_cell.angle_beta   90.00
_cell.angle_gamma   90.00
#
_symmetry.space_group_name_H-M   'P 1'
#
loop_
_entity.id
_entity.type
_entity.pdbx_description
1 polymer ?
#
loop_
_entity_poly.entity_id
_entity_poly.type
_entity_poly.pdbx_seq_one_letter_code
_entity_poly.pdbx_strand_id
1 'polypeptide(L)'
;MTAEGFQVLAQRLQQGEPALFPTDTLPALAAIPSAAQAIWQLKQRPADKPLILMGASVEQLLPCLGQAPPAGWQRLAELGWPGALTLVLPARGPXVEALNPEGGCSLGLRVPACEAALQLLRCSGPLATSSANRSGEPACRTAAELAHCFPEVSRLAPEPWLPGSGQASTVVSWQSDGWRVLRQGQVVVPEILXP
;
A
#
# COMPACT_ATOMS: atom_id res chain seq x y z
N MET A 1 17.80 -0.80 -13.53
CA MET A 1 16.60 -1.45 -14.10
C MET A 1 15.80 -0.43 -14.89
N THR A 2 14.76 -0.88 -15.56
CA THR A 2 14.08 -0.08 -16.56
C THR A 2 12.62 0.15 -16.18
N ALA A 3 11.96 0.99 -16.95
CA ALA A 3 10.51 1.17 -16.86
C ALA A 3 9.84 0.11 -17.73
N GLU A 4 8.83 -0.55 -17.19
CA GLU A 4 8.13 -1.64 -17.86
C GLU A 4 6.65 -1.37 -17.86
N GLY A 5 5.94 -1.80 -18.89
CA GLY A 5 4.49 -1.75 -18.90
C GLY A 5 3.90 -2.64 -17.79
N PHE A 6 2.62 -2.41 -17.48
CA PHE A 6 2.03 -3.07 -16.31
C PHE A 6 2.02 -4.59 -16.44
N GLN A 7 1.86 -5.12 -17.64
CA GLN A 7 1.82 -6.58 -17.79
C GLN A 7 3.18 -7.22 -17.50
N VAL A 8 4.25 -6.61 -18.03
CA VAL A 8 5.60 -7.12 -17.77
C VAL A 8 5.97 -6.93 -16.31
N LEU A 9 5.62 -5.77 -15.73
CA LEU A 9 5.94 -5.51 -14.35
C LEU A 9 5.21 -6.49 -13.43
N ALA A 10 3.94 -6.82 -13.74
CA ALA A 10 3.22 -7.82 -12.97
C ALA A 10 3.91 -9.19 -13.01
N GLN A 11 4.46 -9.56 -14.18
CA GLN A 11 5.20 -10.82 -14.28
C GLN A 11 6.45 -10.80 -13.40
N ARG A 12 7.17 -9.68 -13.39
CA ARG A 12 8.35 -9.56 -12.53
C ARG A 12 7.97 -9.65 -11.06
N LEU A 13 6.87 -9.00 -10.68
CA LEU A 13 6.37 -9.10 -9.31
C LEU A 13 6.06 -10.55 -8.93
N GLN A 14 5.43 -11.29 -9.84
CA GLN A 14 5.12 -12.70 -9.57
C GLN A 14 6.37 -13.55 -9.41
N GLN A 15 7.48 -13.12 -9.96
CA GLN A 15 8.77 -13.79 -9.79
C GLN A 15 9.47 -13.38 -8.48
N GLY A 16 8.84 -12.52 -7.69
CA GLY A 16 9.38 -12.09 -6.41
C GLY A 16 10.20 -10.82 -6.44
N GLU A 17 10.27 -10.17 -7.61
CA GLU A 17 11.02 -8.90 -7.71
C GLU A 17 10.18 -7.75 -7.17
N PRO A 18 10.81 -6.76 -6.53
CA PRO A 18 10.07 -5.55 -6.14
C PRO A 18 9.83 -4.63 -7.33
N ALA A 19 8.93 -3.69 -7.16
CA ALA A 19 8.60 -2.74 -8.21
C ALA A 19 8.22 -1.39 -7.60
N LEU A 20 8.32 -0.36 -8.42
CA LEU A 20 7.97 1.02 -8.05
C LEU A 20 6.88 1.52 -8.98
N PHE A 21 5.86 2.18 -8.41
CA PHE A 21 4.79 2.75 -9.22
C PHE A 21 4.17 3.96 -8.55
N PRO A 22 3.47 4.81 -9.32
CA PRO A 22 2.83 5.99 -8.73
C PRO A 22 1.53 5.63 -8.02
N THR A 23 1.14 6.48 -7.08
CA THR A 23 -0.20 6.45 -6.51
C THR A 23 -0.75 7.87 -6.50
N ASP A 24 -1.94 8.03 -5.91
CA ASP A 24 -2.52 9.36 -5.74
C ASP A 24 -1.92 10.12 -4.55
N THR A 25 -1.06 9.48 -3.77
CA THR A 25 -0.37 10.12 -2.65
C THR A 25 1.13 10.18 -2.92
N LEU A 26 1.86 9.17 -2.54
CA LEU A 26 3.30 9.05 -2.74
C LEU A 26 3.57 7.79 -3.55
N PRO A 27 4.63 7.78 -4.36
CA PRO A 27 4.98 6.55 -5.06
C PRO A 27 5.18 5.38 -4.09
N ALA A 28 4.86 4.20 -4.56
CA ALA A 28 4.92 2.97 -3.77
C ALA A 28 6.10 2.12 -4.18
N LEU A 29 6.73 1.53 -3.20
CA LEU A 29 7.65 0.39 -3.36
C LEU A 29 6.87 -0.85 -2.97
N ALA A 30 6.85 -1.84 -3.85
CA ALA A 30 5.91 -2.96 -3.73
C ALA A 30 6.57 -4.30 -4.01
N ALA A 31 5.96 -5.34 -3.45
CA ALA A 31 6.32 -6.74 -3.74
C ALA A 31 5.09 -7.59 -3.50
N ILE A 32 5.06 -8.78 -4.09
CA ILE A 32 4.00 -9.72 -3.70
C ILE A 32 4.18 -10.07 -2.22
N PRO A 33 3.10 -10.43 -1.52
CA PRO A 33 3.24 -10.67 -0.08
C PRO A 33 4.32 -11.67 0.30
N SER A 34 4.49 -12.74 -0.47
CA SER A 34 5.51 -13.75 -0.15
C SER A 34 6.93 -13.22 -0.32
N ALA A 35 7.12 -12.08 -1.00
CA ALA A 35 8.42 -11.46 -1.21
C ALA A 35 8.55 -10.15 -0.45
N ALA A 36 7.70 -9.91 0.54
CA ALA A 36 7.61 -8.62 1.22
C ALA A 36 8.91 -8.22 1.93
N GLN A 37 9.74 -9.18 2.31
CA GLN A 37 11.01 -8.88 2.99
C GLN A 37 11.89 -7.94 2.17
N ALA A 38 11.78 -7.99 0.84
CA ALA A 38 12.57 -7.11 -0.01
C ALA A 38 12.31 -5.64 0.30
N ILE A 39 11.07 -5.31 0.69
CA ILE A 39 10.73 -3.91 0.98
C ILE A 39 11.47 -3.44 2.24
N TRP A 40 11.44 -4.23 3.32
CA TRP A 40 12.16 -3.87 4.54
C TRP A 40 13.65 -3.68 4.26
N GLN A 41 14.22 -4.59 3.46
CA GLN A 41 15.66 -4.54 3.16
C GLN A 41 16.01 -3.31 2.33
N LEU A 42 15.24 -3.05 1.28
CA LEU A 42 15.51 -1.91 0.39
C LEU A 42 15.37 -0.58 1.13
N LYS A 43 14.39 -0.48 2.02
CA LYS A 43 14.14 0.77 2.74
C LYS A 43 15.01 0.90 3.99
N GLN A 44 15.64 -0.17 4.43
CA GLN A 44 16.27 -0.20 5.76
C GLN A 44 15.23 0.17 6.82
N ARG A 45 14.05 -0.42 6.67
CA ARG A 45 12.89 -0.13 7.50
C ARG A 45 12.94 -0.95 8.77
N PRO A 46 12.59 -0.38 9.94
CA PRO A 46 12.53 -1.19 11.16
C PRO A 46 11.55 -2.36 11.00
N ALA A 47 11.97 -3.52 11.49
CA ALA A 47 11.20 -4.76 11.30
C ALA A 47 9.83 -4.72 11.96
N ASP A 48 9.67 -3.89 12.99
CA ASP A 48 8.39 -3.79 13.71
C ASP A 48 7.38 -2.85 13.04
N LYS A 49 7.75 -2.22 11.92
CA LYS A 49 6.82 -1.36 11.18
C LYS A 49 6.17 -2.16 10.06
N PRO A 50 4.85 -2.38 10.14
CA PRO A 50 4.18 -3.22 9.14
C PRO A 50 4.10 -2.54 7.78
N LEU A 51 3.82 -3.36 6.77
CA LEU A 51 3.55 -2.90 5.41
C LEU A 51 2.06 -2.87 5.19
N ILE A 52 1.65 -2.10 4.17
CA ILE A 52 0.24 -1.94 3.78
C ILE A 52 -0.04 -2.86 2.60
N LEU A 53 -1.18 -3.50 2.59
CA LEU A 53 -1.62 -4.28 1.45
C LEU A 53 -2.47 -3.41 0.54
N MET A 54 -2.03 -3.24 -0.70
CA MET A 54 -2.71 -2.40 -1.67
C MET A 54 -3.35 -3.29 -2.73
N GLY A 55 -4.58 -2.99 -3.09
CA GLY A 55 -5.29 -3.78 -4.08
C GLY A 55 -6.07 -2.91 -5.05
N ALA A 56 -6.56 -3.55 -6.11
CA ALA A 56 -7.34 -2.85 -7.13
C ALA A 56 -8.78 -2.64 -6.73
N SER A 57 -9.26 -3.38 -5.73
CA SER A 57 -10.67 -3.37 -5.37
C SER A 57 -10.87 -3.96 -3.99
N VAL A 58 -12.02 -3.69 -3.40
CA VAL A 58 -12.44 -4.33 -2.16
C VAL A 58 -12.45 -5.86 -2.31
N GLU A 59 -12.91 -6.33 -3.47
CA GLU A 59 -13.00 -7.78 -3.72
C GLU A 59 -11.62 -8.45 -3.69
N GLN A 60 -10.56 -7.73 -4.10
CA GLN A 60 -9.23 -8.26 -3.98
C GLN A 60 -8.74 -8.30 -2.53
N LEU A 61 -9.12 -7.30 -1.74
CA LEU A 61 -8.51 -7.09 -0.43
C LEU A 61 -9.18 -7.85 0.70
N LEU A 62 -10.52 -7.90 0.73
CA LEU A 62 -11.21 -8.48 1.89
C LEU A 62 -10.83 -9.93 2.17
N PRO A 63 -10.68 -10.79 1.16
CA PRO A 63 -10.29 -12.18 1.47
C PRO A 63 -8.95 -12.28 2.20
N CYS A 64 -8.09 -11.27 2.04
CA CYS A 64 -6.76 -11.30 2.66
C CYS A 64 -6.82 -11.10 4.17
N LEU A 65 -7.94 -10.62 4.71
CA LEU A 65 -8.06 -10.45 6.15
C LEU A 65 -8.14 -11.76 6.92
N GLY A 66 -8.64 -12.82 6.29
CA GLY A 66 -8.79 -14.09 6.97
C GLY A 66 -9.91 -14.13 8.00
N GLN A 67 -10.70 -13.07 8.07
CA GLN A 67 -11.85 -12.98 8.97
C GLN A 67 -12.74 -11.84 8.51
N ALA A 68 -13.96 -11.79 9.03
CA ALA A 68 -14.90 -10.74 8.65
C ALA A 68 -14.43 -9.39 9.18
N PRO A 69 -14.60 -8.32 8.40
CA PRO A 69 -14.23 -7.00 8.90
C PRO A 69 -15.24 -6.47 9.90
N PRO A 70 -14.82 -5.53 10.78
CA PRO A 70 -15.73 -4.97 11.77
C PRO A 70 -16.85 -4.15 11.13
N ALA A 71 -17.99 -4.05 11.81
CA ALA A 71 -19.08 -3.23 11.34
C ALA A 71 -18.61 -1.79 11.12
N GLY A 72 -19.13 -1.16 10.08
CA GLY A 72 -18.78 0.21 9.76
C GLY A 72 -17.67 0.36 8.75
N TRP A 73 -16.98 -0.72 8.42
CA TRP A 73 -15.84 -0.62 7.49
C TRP A 73 -16.29 -0.11 6.12
N GLN A 74 -17.48 -0.48 5.67
CA GLN A 74 -17.96 -0.09 4.34
C GLN A 74 -18.13 1.42 4.23
N ARG A 75 -18.66 2.05 5.27
CA ARG A 75 -18.85 3.50 5.25
C ARG A 75 -17.49 4.22 5.14
N LEU A 76 -16.49 3.72 5.84
CA LEU A 76 -15.15 4.29 5.74
C LEU A 76 -14.54 4.04 4.36
N ALA A 77 -14.70 2.82 3.85
CA ALA A 77 -14.18 2.51 2.52
C ALA A 77 -14.80 3.41 1.46
N GLU A 78 -16.10 3.67 1.55
CA GLU A 78 -16.78 4.54 0.60
C GLU A 78 -16.31 5.98 0.66
N LEU A 79 -15.86 6.42 1.84
CA LEU A 79 -15.28 7.75 1.97
C LEU A 79 -13.97 7.90 1.20
N GLY A 80 -13.15 6.85 1.19
CA GLY A 80 -11.78 7.03 0.75
C GLY A 80 -11.22 6.05 -0.26
N TRP A 81 -11.99 5.07 -0.71
CA TRP A 81 -11.51 4.12 -1.72
C TRP A 81 -12.32 4.23 -3.00
N PRO A 82 -11.65 4.32 -4.13
CA PRO A 82 -10.18 4.50 -4.31
C PRO A 82 -9.75 5.86 -3.79
N GLY A 83 -8.61 5.89 -3.13
CA GLY A 83 -8.13 7.16 -2.63
C GLY A 83 -7.14 7.04 -1.50
N ALA A 84 -6.97 8.16 -0.82
CA ALA A 84 -5.90 8.40 0.14
C ALA A 84 -6.31 7.97 1.55
N LEU A 85 -6.83 6.74 1.66
CA LEU A 85 -7.29 6.18 2.93
C LEU A 85 -6.73 4.78 3.11
N THR A 86 -6.10 4.56 4.25
CA THR A 86 -5.64 3.23 4.68
C THR A 86 -6.49 2.81 5.87
N LEU A 87 -7.12 1.64 5.77
CA LEU A 87 -7.88 1.05 6.87
C LEU A 87 -7.09 -0.08 7.49
N VAL A 88 -6.84 0.00 8.79
CA VAL A 88 -6.15 -1.05 9.52
C VAL A 88 -7.20 -1.88 10.23
N LEU A 89 -7.35 -3.12 9.80
CA LEU A 89 -8.47 -3.98 10.21
C LEU A 89 -7.92 -5.25 10.85
N PRO A 90 -8.67 -5.83 11.80
CA PRO A 90 -8.27 -7.13 12.36
C PRO A 90 -8.12 -8.17 11.27
N ALA A 91 -7.09 -8.97 11.39
CA ALA A 91 -6.77 -9.93 10.35
C ALA A 91 -5.95 -11.08 10.93
N ARG A 92 -5.99 -12.21 10.23
CA ARG A 92 -5.18 -13.36 10.59
C ARG A 92 -4.83 -14.13 9.32
N GLY A 93 -3.79 -14.93 9.40
CA GLY A 93 -3.36 -15.77 8.30
C GLY A 93 -2.19 -15.19 7.54
N PRO A 94 -1.97 -15.71 6.36
CA PRO A 94 -0.72 -15.40 5.62
C PRO A 94 -0.43 -13.94 5.33
N UNK A 95 -1.32 -13.15 5.13
CA UNK A 95 -1.13 -11.93 4.85
C UNK A 95 -0.58 -11.26 5.90
N VAL A 96 -1.22 -11.41 7.08
CA VAL A 96 -0.67 -10.80 8.31
C VAL A 96 0.75 -11.26 8.57
N GLU A 97 0.99 -12.55 8.43
CA GLU A 97 2.31 -13.08 8.71
C GLU A 97 3.37 -12.46 7.80
N ALA A 98 3.00 -12.16 6.57
CA ALA A 98 3.93 -11.57 5.61
C ALA A 98 4.15 -10.07 5.85
N LEU A 99 3.09 -9.32 6.19
CA LEU A 99 3.16 -7.86 6.22
C LEU A 99 3.26 -7.27 7.62
N ASN A 100 2.91 -8.04 8.64
CA ASN A 100 2.93 -7.56 10.03
C ASN A 100 3.47 -8.67 10.93
N PRO A 101 4.71 -9.13 10.67
CA PRO A 101 5.21 -10.39 11.23
C PRO A 101 5.59 -10.36 12.70
N GLU A 102 5.73 -9.17 13.30
CA GLU A 102 6.20 -9.09 14.70
C GLU A 102 5.00 -9.12 15.64
N GLY A 103 4.25 -10.24 15.59
CA GLY A 103 3.13 -10.45 16.47
C GLY A 103 1.89 -9.68 16.10
N GLY A 104 1.80 -9.22 14.87
CA GLY A 104 0.66 -8.43 14.45
C GLY A 104 -0.60 -9.23 14.30
N CYS A 105 -1.74 -8.57 14.52
CA CYS A 105 -3.06 -9.18 14.34
C CYS A 105 -3.97 -8.26 13.53
N SER A 106 -3.36 -7.43 12.70
CA SER A 106 -4.10 -6.51 11.84
C SER A 106 -3.39 -6.36 10.51
N LEU A 107 -4.09 -5.79 9.55
CA LEU A 107 -3.57 -5.57 8.22
C LEU A 107 -4.09 -4.23 7.72
N GLY A 108 -3.19 -3.36 7.27
CA GLY A 108 -3.60 -2.12 6.64
C GLY A 108 -3.93 -2.37 5.19
N LEU A 109 -5.07 -1.85 4.73
CA LEU A 109 -5.56 -2.05 3.37
C LEU A 109 -5.77 -0.71 2.68
N ARG A 110 -5.49 -0.66 1.37
CA ARG A 110 -5.74 0.54 0.59
C ARG A 110 -6.06 0.20 -0.87
N VAL A 111 -6.99 0.97 -1.46
CA VAL A 111 -7.25 0.97 -2.90
C VAL A 111 -6.87 2.37 -3.41
N PRO A 112 -5.81 2.51 -4.21
CA PRO A 112 -5.35 3.83 -4.61
C PRO A 112 -6.20 4.43 -5.73
N ALA A 113 -6.32 5.77 -5.77
CA ALA A 113 -7.01 6.46 -6.85
C ALA A 113 -6.01 6.89 -7.91
N CYS A 114 -5.46 5.91 -8.59
CA CYS A 114 -4.42 6.12 -9.60
C CYS A 114 -4.59 5.03 -10.65
N GLU A 115 -5.03 5.40 -11.83
CA GLU A 115 -5.37 4.39 -12.84
C GLU A 115 -4.17 3.53 -13.21
N ALA A 116 -2.98 4.11 -13.30
CA ALA A 116 -1.79 3.32 -13.60
C ALA A 116 -1.56 2.24 -12.54
N ALA A 117 -1.71 2.61 -11.27
CA ALA A 117 -1.57 1.64 -10.19
C ALA A 117 -2.66 0.56 -10.25
N LEU A 118 -3.90 0.98 -10.54
CA LEU A 118 -5.01 0.04 -10.59
C LEU A 118 -4.82 -0.98 -11.72
N GLN A 119 -4.33 -0.54 -12.88
CA GLN A 119 -4.04 -1.47 -13.97
C GLN A 119 -3.03 -2.52 -13.55
N LEU A 120 -1.95 -2.09 -12.89
CA LEU A 120 -0.95 -3.02 -12.40
C LEU A 120 -1.55 -3.98 -11.39
N LEU A 121 -2.30 -3.45 -10.42
CA LEU A 121 -2.86 -4.26 -9.33
C LEU A 121 -3.89 -5.28 -9.85
N ARG A 122 -4.63 -4.93 -10.89
CA ARG A 122 -5.56 -5.90 -11.50
C ARG A 122 -4.81 -7.11 -12.06
N CYS A 123 -3.62 -6.88 -12.60
CA CYS A 123 -2.80 -7.96 -13.14
C CYS A 123 -2.04 -8.72 -12.06
N SER A 124 -1.49 -8.02 -11.09
CA SER A 124 -0.59 -8.65 -10.11
C SER A 124 -1.33 -9.26 -8.94
N GLY A 125 -2.54 -8.81 -8.66
CA GLY A 125 -3.19 -9.08 -7.37
C GLY A 125 -2.67 -8.15 -6.31
N PRO A 126 -3.15 -8.31 -5.07
CA PRO A 126 -2.73 -7.40 -3.98
C PRO A 126 -1.23 -7.45 -3.74
N LEU A 127 -0.67 -6.29 -3.42
CA LEU A 127 0.77 -6.14 -3.20
C LEU A 127 1.06 -5.55 -1.82
N ALA A 128 2.11 -6.04 -1.19
CA ALA A 128 2.69 -5.38 -0.03
C ALA A 128 3.34 -4.09 -0.49
N THR A 129 3.11 -2.99 0.21
CA THR A 129 3.62 -1.68 -0.20
C THR A 129 4.08 -0.86 0.97
N SER A 130 4.95 0.09 0.66
CA SER A 130 5.34 1.19 1.55
C SER A 130 5.70 2.37 0.65
N SER A 131 5.73 3.57 1.22
CA SER A 131 6.19 4.72 0.45
C SER A 131 7.62 4.50 -0.03
N ALA A 132 7.92 5.04 -1.21
CA ALA A 132 9.20 4.74 -1.86
C ALA A 132 10.27 5.73 -1.42
N ASN A 133 10.88 5.41 -0.28
CA ASN A 133 11.99 6.16 0.29
C ASN A 133 12.73 5.24 1.24
N ARG A 134 14.00 5.54 1.50
CA ARG A 134 14.70 4.89 2.59
C ARG A 134 14.18 5.44 3.90
N SER A 135 14.05 4.59 4.91
CA SER A 135 13.48 4.99 6.19
C SER A 135 14.20 6.21 6.75
N GLY A 136 13.42 7.18 7.23
CA GLY A 136 13.93 8.40 7.79
C GLY A 136 14.28 9.48 6.79
N GLU A 137 14.24 9.17 5.50
CA GLU A 137 14.52 10.15 4.45
C GLU A 137 13.23 10.65 3.84
N PRO A 138 13.23 11.84 3.23
CA PRO A 138 12.04 12.35 2.58
C PRO A 138 11.55 11.40 1.49
N ALA A 139 10.25 11.34 1.29
CA ALA A 139 9.66 10.51 0.25
C ALA A 139 10.06 11.05 -1.12
N CYS A 140 10.40 10.13 -2.03
CA CYS A 140 10.61 10.47 -3.43
C CYS A 140 9.25 10.74 -4.07
N ARG A 141 9.21 11.69 -4.99
CA ARG A 141 7.99 12.15 -5.61
C ARG A 141 7.88 11.79 -7.09
N THR A 142 8.99 11.53 -7.75
CA THR A 142 9.02 11.33 -9.21
C THR A 142 9.73 10.04 -9.57
N ALA A 143 9.43 9.55 -10.78
CA ALA A 143 10.12 8.37 -11.29
C ALA A 143 11.61 8.63 -11.41
N ALA A 144 12.00 9.85 -11.80
CA ALA A 144 13.42 10.17 -11.93
C ALA A 144 14.15 10.10 -10.59
N GLU A 145 13.52 10.60 -9.52
CA GLU A 145 14.12 10.50 -8.18
C GLU A 145 14.28 9.04 -7.77
N LEU A 146 13.27 8.23 -8.07
CA LEU A 146 13.29 6.82 -7.68
C LEU A 146 14.30 6.02 -8.47
N ALA A 147 14.51 6.37 -9.74
CA ALA A 147 15.56 5.73 -10.53
C ALA A 147 16.94 5.98 -9.89
N HIS A 148 17.10 7.13 -9.27
CA HIS A 148 18.34 7.46 -8.56
C HIS A 148 18.44 6.72 -7.23
N CYS A 149 17.35 6.70 -6.44
CA CYS A 149 17.36 6.10 -5.10
C CYS A 149 17.37 4.58 -5.12
N PHE A 150 16.65 3.99 -6.06
CA PHE A 150 16.50 2.53 -6.16
C PHE A 150 16.82 2.09 -7.59
N PRO A 151 18.09 2.23 -8.01
CA PRO A 151 18.40 1.98 -9.42
C PRO A 151 18.20 0.52 -9.86
N GLU A 152 18.19 -0.44 -8.94
CA GLU A 152 17.99 -1.84 -9.28
C GLU A 152 16.53 -2.24 -9.36
N VAL A 153 15.59 -1.35 -9.02
CA VAL A 153 14.17 -1.73 -8.93
C VAL A 153 13.45 -1.25 -10.18
N SER A 154 12.69 -2.13 -10.81
CA SER A 154 11.93 -1.80 -12.00
C SER A 154 10.80 -0.84 -11.67
N ARG A 155 10.50 0.06 -12.62
CA ARG A 155 9.48 1.09 -12.46
C ARG A 155 8.37 0.89 -13.49
N LEU A 156 7.16 1.29 -13.12
CA LEU A 156 6.01 1.21 -14.02
C LEU A 156 6.10 2.27 -15.10
N ALA A 157 6.00 1.84 -16.38
CA ALA A 157 5.90 2.75 -17.53
C ALA A 157 4.43 3.09 -17.77
N PRO A 158 4.15 4.23 -18.42
CA PRO A 158 5.08 5.23 -18.94
C PRO A 158 5.53 6.23 -17.90
N GLU A 159 6.65 6.86 -18.18
CA GLU A 159 7.20 7.96 -17.36
C GLU A 159 7.20 9.23 -18.20
N PRO A 160 7.13 10.41 -17.59
CA PRO A 160 7.01 10.65 -16.14
C PRO A 160 5.60 10.34 -15.66
N TRP A 161 5.50 10.07 -14.36
CA TRP A 161 4.21 9.78 -13.73
C TRP A 161 3.44 11.07 -13.46
N LEU A 162 2.12 11.00 -13.51
CA LEU A 162 1.28 12.07 -12.97
C LEU A 162 1.56 12.20 -11.47
N PRO A 163 1.80 13.42 -10.98
CA PRO A 163 2.11 13.57 -9.56
C PRO A 163 0.91 13.26 -8.68
N GLY A 164 1.17 12.60 -7.56
CA GLY A 164 0.20 12.47 -6.48
C GLY A 164 0.22 13.71 -5.61
N SER A 165 -0.54 13.65 -4.51
CA SER A 165 -0.63 14.79 -3.59
C SER A 165 0.69 15.09 -2.87
N GLY A 166 1.53 14.08 -2.73
CA GLY A 166 2.75 14.22 -1.93
C GLY A 166 2.52 14.07 -0.44
N GLN A 167 1.29 13.82 -0.03
CA GLN A 167 0.93 13.66 1.37
C GLN A 167 0.51 12.23 1.63
N ALA A 168 1.03 11.63 2.72
CA ALA A 168 0.69 10.26 3.06
C ALA A 168 -0.81 10.12 3.33
N SER A 169 -1.33 8.91 3.14
CA SER A 169 -2.76 8.64 3.32
C SER A 169 -3.20 8.86 4.77
N THR A 170 -4.49 9.14 4.94
CA THR A 170 -5.12 9.05 6.26
C THR A 170 -5.13 7.58 6.67
N VAL A 171 -4.78 7.30 7.92
CA VAL A 171 -4.81 5.94 8.45
C VAL A 171 -5.83 5.85 9.56
N VAL A 172 -6.82 4.96 9.40
CA VAL A 172 -7.86 4.72 10.38
C VAL A 172 -7.79 3.26 10.80
N SER A 173 -7.79 3.02 12.10
CA SER A 173 -7.64 1.68 12.65
C SER A 173 -8.87 1.29 13.44
N TRP A 174 -9.31 0.05 13.28
CA TRP A 174 -10.30 -0.52 14.20
C TRP A 174 -9.58 -0.90 15.47
N GLN A 175 -10.04 -0.30 16.55
CA GLN A 175 -9.63 -0.67 17.91
C GLN A 175 -10.77 -1.48 18.51
N SER A 176 -10.53 -2.14 19.62
CA SER A 176 -11.55 -3.02 20.20
C SER A 176 -12.88 -2.31 20.47
N ASP A 177 -12.86 -0.99 20.62
CA ASP A 177 -14.03 -0.21 20.98
C ASP A 177 -14.44 0.80 19.93
N GLY A 178 -13.86 0.74 18.72
CA GLY A 178 -14.26 1.66 17.66
C GLY A 178 -13.14 2.06 16.76
N TRP A 179 -13.40 3.04 15.91
CA TRP A 179 -12.45 3.50 14.91
C TRP A 179 -11.61 4.64 15.44
N ARG A 180 -10.32 4.66 15.12
CA ARG A 180 -9.42 5.73 15.51
C ARG A 180 -8.58 6.18 14.35
N VAL A 181 -8.42 7.48 14.21
CA VAL A 181 -7.53 8.05 13.21
C VAL A 181 -6.11 8.02 13.77
N LEU A 182 -5.26 7.20 13.19
CA LEU A 182 -3.87 7.11 13.61
C LEU A 182 -2.99 8.15 12.94
N ARG A 183 -3.37 8.58 11.74
CA ARG A 183 -2.63 9.60 11.00
C ARG A 183 -3.61 10.33 10.11
N GLN A 184 -3.59 11.66 10.17
CA GLN A 184 -4.45 12.47 9.34
C GLN A 184 -3.74 12.79 8.02
N GLY A 185 -4.39 12.45 6.90
CA GLY A 185 -4.01 12.89 5.57
C GLY A 185 -5.13 13.71 4.98
N GLN A 186 -5.31 13.62 3.65
CA GLN A 186 -6.34 14.42 2.99
C GLN A 186 -7.75 13.95 3.28
N VAL A 187 -7.96 12.66 3.49
CA VAL A 187 -9.30 12.13 3.76
C VAL A 187 -9.68 12.48 5.19
N VAL A 188 -10.79 13.18 5.35
CA VAL A 188 -11.29 13.58 6.68
C VAL A 188 -12.41 12.62 7.08
N VAL A 189 -12.25 11.97 8.22
CA VAL A 189 -13.22 10.99 8.72
C VAL A 189 -14.18 11.72 9.65
N PRO A 190 -15.51 11.67 9.39
CA PRO A 190 -16.45 12.31 10.29
C PRO A 190 -16.36 11.77 11.72
N GLU A 191 -16.55 12.65 12.70
CA GLU A 191 -16.51 12.24 14.10
C GLU A 191 -17.53 11.17 14.44
N ILE A 192 -18.64 11.17 13.73
CA ILE A 192 -19.70 10.20 13.99
C ILE A 192 -19.22 8.75 13.76
N LEU A 193 -18.19 8.59 12.97
CA LEU A 193 -17.61 7.26 12.77
C LEU A 193 -16.54 6.93 13.80
N UNK A 194 -15.98 7.87 14.41
CA UNK A 194 -15.12 7.57 15.18
C UNK A 194 -15.68 7.44 16.33
N PRO A 195 -15.99 6.53 17.05
CA PRO A 195 -16.60 6.53 18.36
C PRO A 195 -15.70 7.10 19.45
#